data_5e1fb202bff5cc11d15ba70babbd27d4
#
_entry.id   5e1fb202bff5cc11d15ba70babbd27d4
#
_cell.length_a   1.000
_cell.length_b   1.000
_cell.length_c   1.000
_cell.angle_alpha   90.00
_cell.angle_beta   90.00
_cell.angle_gamma   90.00
#
_symmetry.space_group_name_H-M   'P 1'
#
loop_
_entity.id
_entity.type
_entity.pdbx_description
1 polymer ?
#
loop_
_entity_poly.entity_id
_entity_poly.type
_entity_poly.pdbx_seq_one_letter_code
_entity_poly.pdbx_strand_id
1 'polypeptide(L)'
;MGKTNVLNVGLALILLFLLPGQVLGQSAGATTHTIFMAAVEIKGGTSAEKLAPPAVNPKDLSKGYDFKAPGEADKSDPKRWEVSTYLFSPSSVTVRQGDTIKLTAFVVNGDEHHVRVNDPDGREVIAETKWNRGREYQLSFVAKKLGTYHLTCSDHAPTMAANILVLPRK
;
A
#
# COMPACT_ATOMS: atom_id res chain seq x y z
N MET A 1 84.54 -44.74 21.32
CA MET A 1 84.03 -43.39 21.63
C MET A 1 83.12 -43.00 20.53
N GLY A 2 81.81 -43.32 20.65
CA GLY A 2 80.82 -42.98 19.65
C GLY A 2 79.82 -41.97 20.27
N LYS A 3 79.68 -40.81 19.65
CA LYS A 3 78.75 -39.79 20.03
C LYS A 3 77.43 -40.01 19.25
N THR A 4 76.37 -40.34 19.97
CA THR A 4 74.99 -40.42 19.44
C THR A 4 74.38 -39.02 19.40
N ASN A 5 74.08 -38.54 18.20
CA ASN A 5 73.27 -37.35 18.01
C ASN A 5 71.78 -37.69 18.11
N VAL A 6 71.10 -37.07 19.08
CA VAL A 6 69.64 -37.16 19.23
C VAL A 6 69.05 -36.04 18.42
N LEU A 7 68.28 -36.37 17.38
CA LEU A 7 67.53 -35.42 16.53
C LEU A 7 66.18 -35.10 17.24
N ASN A 8 66.08 -33.85 17.72
CA ASN A 8 64.82 -33.35 18.28
C ASN A 8 63.89 -32.92 17.11
N VAL A 9 62.83 -33.70 16.89
CA VAL A 9 61.75 -33.36 15.96
C VAL A 9 60.72 -32.54 16.74
N GLY A 10 60.77 -31.22 16.54
CA GLY A 10 59.77 -30.30 17.08
C GLY A 10 58.44 -30.43 16.29
N LEU A 11 57.40 -30.90 16.95
CA LEU A 11 56.05 -30.96 16.42
C LEU A 11 55.41 -29.56 16.46
N ALA A 12 55.37 -28.83 15.34
CA ALA A 12 54.69 -27.57 15.24
C ALA A 12 53.19 -27.77 15.11
N LEU A 13 52.45 -27.46 16.15
CA LEU A 13 50.98 -27.49 16.20
C LEU A 13 50.44 -26.23 15.48
N ILE A 14 49.99 -26.39 14.24
CA ILE A 14 49.33 -25.28 13.50
C ILE A 14 47.88 -25.21 14.01
N LEU A 15 47.61 -24.21 14.85
CA LEU A 15 46.24 -23.85 15.29
C LEU A 15 45.57 -23.11 14.15
N LEU A 16 44.69 -23.78 13.41
CA LEU A 16 43.84 -23.16 12.38
C LEU A 16 42.69 -22.41 13.08
N PHE A 17 42.85 -21.09 13.24
CA PHE A 17 41.75 -20.22 13.67
C PHE A 17 40.71 -20.14 12.55
N LEU A 18 39.61 -20.85 12.67
CA LEU A 18 38.39 -20.65 11.90
C LEU A 18 37.79 -19.30 12.33
N LEU A 19 38.10 -18.24 11.60
CA LEU A 19 37.36 -16.97 11.73
C LEU A 19 35.92 -17.22 11.29
N PRO A 20 34.92 -16.87 12.12
CA PRO A 20 33.54 -16.92 11.66
C PRO A 20 33.41 -15.96 10.49
N GLY A 21 33.07 -16.50 9.32
CA GLY A 21 32.80 -15.72 8.13
C GLY A 21 31.69 -14.74 8.43
N GLN A 22 32.01 -13.47 8.52
CA GLN A 22 30.99 -12.40 8.57
C GLN A 22 30.31 -12.38 7.23
N VAL A 23 29.10 -12.89 7.18
CA VAL A 23 28.18 -12.66 6.05
C VAL A 23 27.87 -11.18 6.05
N LEU A 24 28.63 -10.40 5.31
CA LEU A 24 28.31 -9.02 5.00
C LEU A 24 27.01 -9.06 4.18
N GLY A 25 25.87 -8.91 4.85
CA GLY A 25 24.60 -8.73 4.21
C GLY A 25 24.73 -7.49 3.30
N GLN A 26 24.77 -7.69 1.99
CA GLN A 26 24.69 -6.59 1.04
C GLN A 26 23.37 -5.88 1.28
N SER A 27 23.44 -4.64 1.76
CA SER A 27 22.28 -3.74 1.80
C SER A 27 21.78 -3.58 0.36
N ALA A 28 20.59 -4.12 0.09
CA ALA A 28 19.96 -3.94 -1.22
C ALA A 28 19.78 -2.43 -1.48
N GLY A 29 20.30 -1.95 -2.61
CA GLY A 29 20.19 -0.55 -3.02
C GLY A 29 18.72 -0.10 -3.15
N ALA A 30 18.47 1.22 -3.19
CA ALA A 30 17.13 1.77 -3.42
C ALA A 30 16.57 1.29 -4.77
N THR A 31 15.31 0.89 -4.77
CA THR A 31 14.60 0.36 -5.94
C THR A 31 13.57 1.36 -6.44
N THR A 32 13.35 1.40 -7.75
CA THR A 32 12.21 2.12 -8.33
C THR A 32 11.07 1.15 -8.57
N HIS A 33 9.91 1.44 -7.98
CA HIS A 33 8.67 0.69 -8.17
C HIS A 33 7.78 1.44 -9.14
N THR A 34 7.39 0.80 -10.24
CA THR A 34 6.34 1.30 -11.13
C THR A 34 5.03 0.61 -10.76
N ILE A 35 4.06 1.38 -10.31
CA ILE A 35 2.77 0.91 -9.82
C ILE A 35 1.69 1.43 -10.74
N PHE A 36 0.91 0.52 -11.34
CA PHE A 36 -0.28 0.88 -12.09
C PHE A 36 -1.50 0.80 -11.19
N MET A 37 -2.34 1.82 -11.22
CA MET A 37 -3.50 1.98 -10.35
C MET A 37 -4.70 2.41 -11.17
N ALA A 38 -5.89 2.02 -10.75
CA ALA A 38 -7.14 2.54 -11.30
C ALA A 38 -7.94 3.27 -10.21
N ALA A 39 -8.54 4.39 -10.56
CA ALA A 39 -9.58 5.05 -9.78
C ALA A 39 -10.93 4.55 -10.32
N VAL A 40 -11.65 3.77 -9.52
CA VAL A 40 -12.86 3.07 -9.95
C VAL A 40 -14.01 3.28 -8.98
N GLU A 41 -15.23 3.29 -9.50
CA GLU A 41 -16.45 3.20 -8.70
C GLU A 41 -16.77 1.74 -8.44
N ILE A 42 -17.08 1.41 -7.18
CA ILE A 42 -17.64 0.12 -6.81
C ILE A 42 -19.12 0.32 -6.48
N LYS A 43 -19.95 -0.51 -7.08
CA LYS A 43 -21.37 -0.59 -6.80
C LYS A 43 -21.74 -1.98 -6.36
N GLY A 44 -22.56 -2.06 -5.32
CA GLY A 44 -23.16 -3.29 -4.86
C GLY A 44 -24.61 -3.05 -4.50
N GLY A 45 -25.46 -4.04 -4.75
CA GLY A 45 -26.86 -3.94 -4.43
C GLY A 45 -27.42 -5.23 -3.87
N THR A 46 -28.43 -5.11 -3.02
CA THR A 46 -29.25 -6.23 -2.52
C THR A 46 -30.68 -5.80 -2.35
N SER A 47 -31.60 -6.76 -2.30
CA SER A 47 -32.99 -6.51 -1.91
C SER A 47 -33.13 -6.59 -0.40
N ALA A 48 -33.95 -5.71 0.20
CA ALA A 48 -34.25 -5.73 1.62
C ALA A 48 -34.81 -7.10 2.06
N GLU A 49 -35.47 -7.83 1.17
CA GLU A 49 -36.05 -9.17 1.44
C GLU A 49 -34.98 -10.26 1.59
N LYS A 50 -33.78 -10.02 1.09
CA LYS A 50 -32.64 -10.96 1.15
C LYS A 50 -31.74 -10.76 2.38
N LEU A 51 -32.04 -9.76 3.20
CA LEU A 51 -31.25 -9.49 4.39
C LEU A 51 -31.59 -10.50 5.49
N ALA A 52 -30.57 -11.09 6.11
CA ALA A 52 -30.76 -11.97 7.26
C ALA A 52 -31.25 -11.17 8.48
N PRO A 53 -32.24 -11.66 9.22
CA PRO A 53 -32.68 -11.00 10.44
C PRO A 53 -31.66 -11.14 11.59
N PRO A 54 -31.54 -10.12 12.49
CA PRO A 54 -32.26 -8.86 12.44
C PRO A 54 -31.64 -7.92 11.41
N ALA A 55 -32.41 -7.54 10.39
CA ALA A 55 -31.97 -6.57 9.39
C ALA A 55 -32.12 -5.15 9.97
N VAL A 56 -31.12 -4.31 9.64
CA VAL A 56 -31.13 -2.89 10.03
C VAL A 56 -31.71 -2.07 8.87
N ASN A 57 -32.60 -1.15 9.19
CA ASN A 57 -33.08 -0.20 8.19
C ASN A 57 -31.93 0.70 7.76
N PRO A 58 -31.71 0.97 6.44
CA PRO A 58 -30.67 1.87 5.97
C PRO A 58 -30.65 3.24 6.63
N LYS A 59 -31.85 3.76 7.01
CA LYS A 59 -31.97 5.05 7.71
C LYS A 59 -31.33 5.06 9.10
N ASP A 60 -31.20 3.87 9.70
CA ASP A 60 -30.69 3.68 11.06
C ASP A 60 -29.19 3.35 11.06
N LEU A 61 -28.56 3.21 9.86
CA LEU A 61 -27.13 3.02 9.74
C LEU A 61 -26.35 4.29 10.11
N SER A 62 -25.10 4.12 10.55
CA SER A 62 -24.23 5.25 10.84
C SER A 62 -24.00 6.09 9.59
N LYS A 63 -23.78 7.40 9.76
CA LYS A 63 -23.59 8.35 8.65
C LYS A 63 -22.29 8.14 7.87
N GLY A 64 -21.46 7.17 8.25
CA GLY A 64 -20.19 6.88 7.57
C GLY A 64 -20.31 6.03 6.32
N TYR A 65 -21.50 5.57 5.97
CA TYR A 65 -21.71 4.76 4.77
C TYR A 65 -22.29 5.60 3.63
N ASP A 66 -21.69 5.44 2.45
CA ASP A 66 -22.22 5.98 1.21
C ASP A 66 -23.16 4.93 0.58
N PHE A 67 -24.45 5.09 0.76
CA PHE A 67 -25.47 4.16 0.26
C PHE A 67 -26.74 4.88 -0.15
N LYS A 68 -27.51 4.24 -1.03
CA LYS A 68 -28.83 4.68 -1.44
C LYS A 68 -29.89 3.80 -0.75
N ALA A 69 -30.76 4.44 0.00
CA ALA A 69 -31.84 3.74 0.68
C ALA A 69 -32.84 3.14 -0.31
N PRO A 70 -33.57 2.05 0.07
CA PRO A 70 -34.64 1.52 -0.73
C PRO A 70 -35.68 2.58 -1.10
N GLY A 71 -36.05 2.62 -2.37
CA GLY A 71 -37.04 3.55 -2.90
C GLY A 71 -36.54 4.92 -3.31
N GLU A 72 -35.28 5.29 -2.99
CA GLU A 72 -34.73 6.59 -3.37
C GLU A 72 -33.96 6.53 -4.70
N ALA A 73 -33.23 5.43 -4.94
CA ALA A 73 -32.36 5.29 -6.10
C ALA A 73 -33.03 4.60 -7.28
N ASP A 74 -33.93 3.66 -7.01
CA ASP A 74 -34.61 2.89 -8.04
C ASP A 74 -36.13 2.87 -7.74
N LYS A 75 -36.87 3.67 -8.48
CA LYS A 75 -38.31 3.75 -8.35
C LYS A 75 -39.04 2.48 -8.83
N SER A 76 -38.37 1.68 -9.70
CA SER A 76 -38.90 0.42 -10.19
C SER A 76 -38.71 -0.74 -9.20
N ASP A 77 -37.71 -0.60 -8.31
CA ASP A 77 -37.47 -1.57 -7.22
C ASP A 77 -37.22 -0.87 -5.89
N PRO A 78 -38.28 -0.44 -5.21
CA PRO A 78 -38.18 0.35 -3.97
C PRO A 78 -37.58 -0.41 -2.78
N LYS A 79 -37.36 -1.73 -2.90
CA LYS A 79 -36.73 -2.56 -1.87
C LYS A 79 -35.24 -2.75 -2.09
N ARG A 80 -34.70 -2.26 -3.22
CA ARG A 80 -33.29 -2.40 -3.57
C ARG A 80 -32.45 -1.43 -2.76
N TRP A 81 -31.41 -1.98 -2.15
CA TRP A 81 -30.33 -1.24 -1.55
C TRP A 81 -29.16 -1.16 -2.52
N GLU A 82 -28.57 0.01 -2.64
CA GLU A 82 -27.32 0.21 -3.37
C GLU A 82 -26.28 0.87 -2.49
N VAL A 83 -25.06 0.35 -2.57
CA VAL A 83 -23.85 1.01 -2.08
C VAL A 83 -23.04 1.42 -3.30
N SER A 84 -22.62 2.67 -3.31
CA SER A 84 -21.74 3.22 -4.34
C SER A 84 -20.60 3.94 -3.64
N THR A 85 -19.38 3.59 -3.98
CA THR A 85 -18.17 4.25 -3.45
C THR A 85 -17.06 4.23 -4.46
N TYR A 86 -16.08 5.11 -4.28
CA TYR A 86 -14.87 5.14 -5.10
C TYR A 86 -13.70 4.57 -4.33
N LEU A 87 -12.78 3.93 -5.05
CA LEU A 87 -11.53 3.45 -4.48
C LEU A 87 -10.38 3.50 -5.47
N PHE A 88 -9.17 3.40 -4.95
CA PHE A 88 -7.98 3.09 -5.72
C PHE A 88 -7.70 1.58 -5.71
N SER A 89 -7.40 1.01 -6.88
CA SER A 89 -7.03 -0.39 -7.02
C SER A 89 -5.67 -0.50 -7.73
N PRO A 90 -4.62 -1.03 -7.08
CA PRO A 90 -4.58 -1.56 -5.72
C PRO A 90 -4.72 -0.47 -4.64
N SER A 91 -5.30 -0.82 -3.49
CA SER A 91 -5.45 0.08 -2.34
C SER A 91 -4.32 0.00 -1.33
N SER A 92 -3.36 -0.91 -1.53
CA SER A 92 -2.20 -1.08 -0.66
C SER A 92 -0.98 -1.56 -1.42
N VAL A 93 0.17 -0.97 -1.10
CA VAL A 93 1.48 -1.32 -1.65
C VAL A 93 2.50 -1.30 -0.52
N THR A 94 3.48 -2.22 -0.55
CA THR A 94 4.59 -2.24 0.42
C THR A 94 5.91 -2.04 -0.30
N VAL A 95 6.73 -1.12 0.23
CA VAL A 95 8.05 -0.75 -0.31
C VAL A 95 9.07 -0.64 0.83
N ARG A 96 10.33 -0.35 0.51
CA ARG A 96 11.39 -0.12 1.49
C ARG A 96 11.76 1.36 1.56
N GLN A 97 12.25 1.78 2.71
CA GLN A 97 12.75 3.14 2.91
C GLN A 97 13.82 3.49 1.88
N GLY A 98 13.70 4.65 1.27
CA GLY A 98 14.57 5.15 0.20
C GLY A 98 14.15 4.72 -1.20
N ASP A 99 13.16 3.84 -1.36
CA ASP A 99 12.64 3.48 -2.68
C ASP A 99 11.94 4.67 -3.36
N THR A 100 12.02 4.68 -4.68
CA THR A 100 11.27 5.61 -5.52
C THR A 100 9.97 4.96 -5.96
N ILE A 101 8.86 5.64 -5.73
CA ILE A 101 7.53 5.26 -6.21
C ILE A 101 7.23 6.06 -7.48
N LYS A 102 6.93 5.35 -8.57
CA LYS A 102 6.34 5.90 -9.78
C LYS A 102 4.95 5.30 -9.91
N LEU A 103 3.93 6.09 -9.64
CA LEU A 103 2.55 5.67 -9.70
C LEU A 103 1.92 6.22 -10.98
N THR A 104 1.33 5.34 -11.77
CA THR A 104 0.55 5.65 -12.95
C THR A 104 -0.89 5.28 -12.67
N ALA A 105 -1.79 6.26 -12.62
CA ALA A 105 -3.19 6.08 -12.27
C ALA A 105 -4.10 6.43 -13.42
N PHE A 106 -5.01 5.52 -13.80
CA PHE A 106 -6.06 5.77 -14.78
C PHE A 106 -7.39 5.96 -14.07
N VAL A 107 -8.09 7.07 -14.38
CA VAL A 107 -9.41 7.37 -13.81
C VAL A 107 -10.49 6.77 -14.70
N VAL A 108 -11.14 5.71 -14.19
CA VAL A 108 -12.19 4.98 -14.91
C VAL A 108 -13.56 5.65 -14.68
N ASN A 109 -13.86 5.98 -13.43
CA ASN A 109 -15.15 6.51 -12.99
C ASN A 109 -14.97 7.78 -12.15
N GLY A 110 -16.09 8.50 -11.94
CA GLY A 110 -16.13 9.80 -11.29
C GLY A 110 -15.78 10.91 -12.28
N ASP A 111 -16.49 12.05 -12.22
CA ASP A 111 -16.24 13.14 -13.14
C ASP A 111 -14.90 13.81 -12.85
N GLU A 112 -14.60 14.01 -11.57
CA GLU A 112 -13.33 14.52 -11.08
C GLU A 112 -13.00 13.99 -9.68
N HIS A 113 -11.71 13.98 -9.36
CA HIS A 113 -11.16 13.61 -8.05
C HIS A 113 -10.04 14.60 -7.71
N HIS A 114 -10.00 15.07 -6.46
CA HIS A 114 -8.88 15.86 -5.95
C HIS A 114 -7.95 14.97 -5.13
N VAL A 115 -6.78 14.67 -5.69
CA VAL A 115 -5.88 13.63 -5.19
C VAL A 115 -4.58 14.22 -4.70
N ARG A 116 -4.14 13.80 -3.52
CA ARG A 116 -2.87 14.18 -2.88
C ARG A 116 -2.17 12.98 -2.25
N VAL A 117 -0.88 13.14 -1.95
CA VAL A 117 -0.11 12.16 -1.17
C VAL A 117 0.47 12.84 0.06
N ASN A 118 0.18 12.29 1.23
CA ASN A 118 0.76 12.70 2.49
C ASN A 118 1.77 11.68 3.01
N ASP A 119 2.84 12.16 3.66
CA ASP A 119 3.81 11.30 4.34
C ASP A 119 3.25 10.80 5.70
N PRO A 120 3.97 9.91 6.42
CA PRO A 120 3.52 9.39 7.72
C PRO A 120 3.29 10.45 8.80
N ASP A 121 3.88 11.64 8.68
CA ASP A 121 3.67 12.76 9.60
C ASP A 121 2.51 13.68 9.17
N GLY A 122 1.79 13.30 8.11
CA GLY A 122 0.68 14.08 7.55
C GLY A 122 1.11 15.23 6.64
N ARG A 123 2.42 15.37 6.33
CA ARG A 123 2.90 16.41 5.43
C ARG A 123 2.66 16.00 3.99
N GLU A 124 2.22 16.96 3.19
CA GLU A 124 2.00 16.75 1.77
C GLU A 124 3.32 16.57 1.02
N VAL A 125 3.48 15.46 0.32
CA VAL A 125 4.65 15.16 -0.54
C VAL A 125 4.31 15.26 -2.02
N ILE A 126 3.04 15.10 -2.36
CA ILE A 126 2.46 15.44 -3.66
C ILE A 126 1.25 16.34 -3.38
N ALA A 127 1.32 17.56 -3.91
CA ALA A 127 0.26 18.55 -3.79
C ALA A 127 -1.04 18.05 -4.40
N GLU A 128 -2.17 18.50 -3.83
CA GLU A 128 -3.48 18.14 -4.34
C GLU A 128 -3.62 18.56 -5.79
N THR A 129 -4.03 17.61 -6.63
CA THR A 129 -4.25 17.81 -8.08
C THR A 129 -5.59 17.25 -8.50
N LYS A 130 -6.19 17.89 -9.49
CA LYS A 130 -7.45 17.46 -10.07
C LYS A 130 -7.24 16.37 -11.11
N TRP A 131 -7.92 15.25 -10.92
CA TRP A 131 -7.93 14.10 -11.82
C TRP A 131 -9.30 13.93 -12.46
N ASN A 132 -9.35 13.90 -13.78
CA ASN A 132 -10.59 13.79 -14.54
C ASN A 132 -10.77 12.39 -15.12
N ARG A 133 -12.01 11.96 -15.28
CA ARG A 133 -12.38 10.71 -15.92
C ARG A 133 -11.70 10.51 -17.28
N GLY A 134 -11.30 9.27 -17.57
CA GLY A 134 -10.72 8.88 -18.85
C GLY A 134 -9.30 9.36 -19.08
N ARG A 135 -8.62 9.84 -18.03
CA ARG A 135 -7.23 10.33 -18.11
C ARG A 135 -6.30 9.52 -17.24
N GLU A 136 -5.05 9.48 -17.67
CA GLU A 136 -3.93 8.90 -16.92
C GLU A 136 -3.12 10.01 -16.25
N TYR A 137 -2.73 9.77 -15.00
CA TYR A 137 -1.92 10.68 -14.20
C TYR A 137 -0.69 9.95 -13.68
N GLN A 138 0.42 10.67 -13.60
CA GLN A 138 1.68 10.12 -13.12
C GLN A 138 2.17 10.93 -11.93
N LEU A 139 2.49 10.23 -10.85
CA LEU A 139 3.10 10.77 -9.64
C LEU A 139 4.43 10.10 -9.39
N SER A 140 5.40 10.84 -8.84
CA SER A 140 6.67 10.24 -8.44
C SER A 140 7.19 10.90 -7.17
N PHE A 141 7.61 10.07 -6.20
CA PHE A 141 8.25 10.53 -4.98
C PHE A 141 9.15 9.45 -4.38
N VAL A 142 10.03 9.86 -3.45
CA VAL A 142 10.89 8.95 -2.71
C VAL A 142 10.29 8.68 -1.33
N ALA A 143 10.18 7.40 -0.96
CA ALA A 143 9.68 6.95 0.34
C ALA A 143 10.74 7.14 1.43
N LYS A 144 10.97 8.38 1.87
CA LYS A 144 12.07 8.75 2.80
C LYS A 144 11.81 8.32 4.24
N LYS A 145 10.53 8.27 4.67
CA LYS A 145 10.13 8.00 6.05
C LYS A 145 9.52 6.62 6.19
N LEU A 146 9.77 5.98 7.33
CA LEU A 146 9.08 4.75 7.73
C LEU A 146 7.63 5.05 8.09
N GLY A 147 6.75 4.09 7.85
CA GLY A 147 5.32 4.23 8.12
C GLY A 147 4.49 4.29 6.84
N THR A 148 3.28 4.81 6.93
CA THR A 148 2.33 4.78 5.82
C THR A 148 2.22 6.15 5.16
N TYR A 149 2.46 6.18 3.86
CA TYR A 149 2.08 7.30 3.00
C TYR A 149 0.63 7.07 2.54
N HIS A 150 -0.16 8.12 2.51
CA HIS A 150 -1.58 8.08 2.15
C HIS A 150 -1.81 8.80 0.83
N LEU A 151 -2.22 8.06 -0.19
CA LEU A 151 -2.84 8.62 -1.39
C LEU A 151 -4.33 8.75 -1.11
N THR A 152 -4.88 9.94 -1.12
CA THR A 152 -6.30 10.18 -0.79
C THR A 152 -6.96 11.07 -1.81
N CYS A 153 -8.24 10.82 -2.06
CA CYS A 153 -9.13 11.73 -2.75
C CYS A 153 -9.95 12.50 -1.72
N SER A 154 -9.88 13.82 -1.71
CA SER A 154 -10.62 14.66 -0.75
C SER A 154 -12.14 14.64 -0.98
N ASP A 155 -12.58 14.44 -2.23
CA ASP A 155 -14.00 14.40 -2.59
C ASP A 155 -14.71 13.14 -2.09
N HIS A 156 -13.95 12.02 -1.98
CA HIS A 156 -14.51 10.70 -1.67
C HIS A 156 -13.82 10.02 -0.48
N ALA A 157 -13.22 10.82 0.42
CA ALA A 157 -12.66 10.32 1.67
C ALA A 157 -13.79 9.86 2.62
N PRO A 158 -13.57 8.83 3.45
CA PRO A 158 -12.32 8.08 3.64
C PRO A 158 -12.16 6.86 2.71
N THR A 159 -13.18 6.52 1.91
CA THR A 159 -13.22 5.28 1.12
C THR A 159 -12.23 5.27 -0.04
N MET A 160 -12.05 6.41 -0.71
CA MET A 160 -11.10 6.53 -1.80
C MET A 160 -9.70 6.90 -1.28
N ALA A 161 -9.02 5.89 -0.75
CA ALA A 161 -7.66 6.00 -0.26
C ALA A 161 -6.83 4.77 -0.66
N ALA A 162 -5.51 4.98 -0.79
CA ALA A 162 -4.54 3.90 -0.91
C ALA A 162 -3.36 4.14 0.02
N ASN A 163 -2.84 3.05 0.58
CA ASN A 163 -1.76 3.05 1.55
C ASN A 163 -0.47 2.53 0.92
N ILE A 164 0.62 3.28 1.08
CA ILE A 164 1.95 2.84 0.69
C ILE A 164 2.75 2.66 1.97
N LEU A 165 2.87 1.41 2.42
CA LEU A 165 3.59 1.04 3.63
C LEU A 165 5.09 0.98 3.36
N VAL A 166 5.86 1.78 4.09
CA VAL A 166 7.32 1.86 3.98
C VAL A 166 7.96 1.14 5.16
N LEU A 167 8.65 0.05 4.86
CA LEU A 167 9.36 -0.78 5.82
C LEU A 167 10.85 -0.43 5.87
N PRO A 168 11.56 -0.74 6.98
CA PRO A 168 13.01 -0.56 7.05
C PRO A 168 13.74 -1.34 5.95
N ARG A 169 14.81 -0.75 5.43
CA ARG A 169 15.77 -1.45 4.57
C ARG A 169 16.76 -2.20 5.48
N LYS A 170 16.86 -3.50 5.29
CA LYS A 170 17.84 -4.32 6.00
C LYS A 170 19.19 -4.26 5.29
#